data_490f03f6a5222f88f725900470d8ef7e
#
_entry.id   490f03f6a5222f88f725900470d8ef7e
#
_cell.length_a   1.000
_cell.length_b   1.000
_cell.length_c   1.000
_cell.angle_alpha   90.00
_cell.angle_beta   90.00
_cell.angle_gamma   90.00
#
_symmetry.space_group_name_H-M   'P 1'
#
loop_
_entity.id
_entity.type
_entity.pdbx_description
1 polymer ?
#
loop_
_entity_poly.entity_id
_entity_poly.type
_entity_poly.pdbx_seq_one_letter_code
_entity_poly.pdbx_strand_id
1 'polypeptide(L)'
;VRQNNQDAFIIYKTHPDVVSGNRKGLKDKNIILKYCDIVLEDISIDSAISLCDEVHTITSTAGFDALLRNKKVFTYGMPFYAGWGLTNDFNKCTRRTKVLDLYSLCVGVFLLYPKYVSPKTKKLCSANETLDELLELQNRYFNHKSYRIIINLKTYILRKIRRCIEFVLQK
;
A
#
# COMPACT_ATOMS: atom_id res chain seq x y z
N VAL A 1 -3.96 -5.07 18.79
CA VAL A 1 -4.49 -3.70 18.87
C VAL A 1 -5.54 -3.61 19.98
N ARG A 2 -6.66 -4.33 19.88
CA ARG A 2 -7.77 -4.24 20.88
C ARG A 2 -7.33 -4.42 22.34
N GLN A 3 -6.46 -5.40 22.62
CA GLN A 3 -5.99 -5.65 24.00
C GLN A 3 -5.29 -4.43 24.63
N ASN A 4 -4.58 -3.64 23.81
CA ASN A 4 -3.82 -2.47 24.28
C ASN A 4 -4.59 -1.15 24.15
N ASN A 5 -5.81 -1.19 23.55
CA ASN A 5 -6.63 -0.01 23.27
C ASN A 5 -8.10 -0.36 23.48
N GLN A 6 -8.46 -0.66 24.73
CA GLN A 6 -9.79 -1.20 25.07
C GLN A 6 -10.92 -0.21 24.76
N ASP A 7 -10.70 1.08 25.01
CA ASP A 7 -11.67 2.15 24.84
C ASP A 7 -11.59 2.84 23.45
N ALA A 8 -10.67 2.42 22.60
CA ALA A 8 -10.52 3.02 21.27
C ALA A 8 -11.56 2.47 20.29
N PHE A 9 -12.07 3.35 19.41
CA PHE A 9 -12.87 2.95 18.27
C PHE A 9 -11.95 2.41 17.17
N ILE A 10 -11.99 1.11 16.91
CA ILE A 10 -11.10 0.41 15.99
C ILE A 10 -11.77 0.17 14.66
N ILE A 11 -11.18 0.72 13.61
CA ILE A 11 -11.56 0.53 12.22
C ILE A 11 -10.66 -0.53 11.59
N TYR A 12 -11.23 -1.59 11.04
CA TYR A 12 -10.50 -2.55 10.22
C TYR A 12 -10.71 -2.28 8.75
N LYS A 13 -9.64 -1.95 8.03
CA LYS A 13 -9.68 -1.77 6.58
C LYS A 13 -9.22 -3.03 5.86
N THR A 14 -10.13 -3.69 5.16
CA THR A 14 -9.80 -4.87 4.36
C THR A 14 -8.96 -4.49 3.15
N HIS A 15 -7.91 -5.27 2.87
CA HIS A 15 -7.08 -5.04 1.69
C HIS A 15 -7.87 -5.29 0.40
N PRO A 16 -7.78 -4.43 -0.63
CA PRO A 16 -8.53 -4.59 -1.88
C PRO A 16 -8.35 -5.96 -2.55
N ASP A 17 -7.14 -6.53 -2.52
CA ASP A 17 -6.88 -7.85 -3.08
C ASP A 17 -7.55 -8.99 -2.29
N VAL A 18 -7.82 -8.81 -1.01
CA VAL A 18 -8.58 -9.77 -0.21
C VAL A 18 -10.07 -9.68 -0.57
N VAL A 19 -10.60 -8.47 -0.72
CA VAL A 19 -11.99 -8.22 -1.17
C VAL A 19 -12.22 -8.84 -2.55
N SER A 20 -11.32 -8.58 -3.50
CA SER A 20 -11.40 -9.10 -4.87
C SER A 20 -11.08 -10.60 -5.01
N GLY A 21 -10.61 -11.24 -3.93
CA GLY A 21 -10.23 -12.67 -3.94
C GLY A 21 -8.86 -12.96 -4.57
N ASN A 22 -8.09 -11.95 -4.92
CA ASN A 22 -6.75 -12.11 -5.49
C ASN A 22 -5.69 -12.48 -4.44
N ARG A 23 -5.99 -12.32 -3.15
CA ARG A 23 -5.11 -12.63 -2.03
C ARG A 23 -5.87 -13.36 -0.93
N LYS A 24 -5.24 -14.35 -0.32
CA LYS A 24 -5.75 -14.98 0.91
C LYS A 24 -5.68 -13.98 2.06
N GLY A 25 -6.74 -13.90 2.83
CA GLY A 25 -6.84 -13.04 4.01
C GLY A 25 -8.09 -13.36 4.81
N LEU A 26 -8.22 -12.77 5.98
CA LEU A 26 -9.39 -12.94 6.82
C LEU A 26 -10.60 -12.24 6.16
N LYS A 27 -11.64 -13.02 5.84
CA LYS A 27 -12.87 -12.55 5.19
C LYS A 27 -14.09 -12.66 6.08
N ASP A 28 -14.02 -13.49 7.12
CA ASP A 28 -15.14 -13.68 8.04
C ASP A 28 -15.31 -12.42 8.91
N LYS A 29 -16.31 -11.63 8.59
CA LYS A 29 -16.63 -10.39 9.31
C LYS A 29 -16.96 -10.64 10.78
N ASN A 30 -17.55 -11.77 11.12
CA ASN A 30 -17.89 -12.11 12.50
C ASN A 30 -16.62 -12.32 13.34
N ILE A 31 -15.57 -12.88 12.75
CA ILE A 31 -14.28 -13.04 13.41
C ILE A 31 -13.60 -11.67 13.55
N ILE A 32 -13.63 -10.86 12.51
CA ILE A 32 -12.99 -9.53 12.49
C ILE A 32 -13.66 -8.62 13.55
N LEU A 33 -14.97 -8.58 13.59
CA LEU A 33 -15.76 -7.75 14.52
C LEU A 33 -15.58 -8.11 16.01
N LYS A 34 -14.97 -9.25 16.32
CA LYS A 34 -14.54 -9.53 17.71
C LYS A 34 -13.39 -8.61 18.17
N TYR A 35 -12.66 -8.00 17.24
CA TYR A 35 -11.46 -7.22 17.53
C TYR A 35 -11.51 -5.77 17.03
N CYS A 36 -12.55 -5.40 16.30
CA CYS A 36 -12.78 -4.03 15.83
C CYS A 36 -14.26 -3.66 15.92
N ASP A 37 -14.56 -2.38 15.78
CA ASP A 37 -15.92 -1.85 15.87
C ASP A 37 -16.58 -1.76 14.50
N ILE A 38 -15.79 -1.56 13.45
CA ILE A 38 -16.28 -1.48 12.07
C ILE A 38 -15.28 -2.07 11.06
N VAL A 39 -15.81 -2.66 9.99
CA VAL A 39 -15.04 -3.16 8.84
C VAL A 39 -15.32 -2.29 7.63
N LEU A 40 -14.28 -1.68 7.05
CA LEU A 40 -14.36 -0.88 5.84
C LEU A 40 -13.78 -1.65 4.64
N GLU A 41 -14.58 -1.80 3.57
CA GLU A 41 -14.18 -2.48 2.32
C GLU A 41 -14.09 -1.48 1.16
N ASP A 42 -15.18 -0.75 0.89
CA ASP A 42 -15.35 0.10 -0.30
C ASP A 42 -14.96 1.57 -0.07
N ILE A 43 -13.88 1.81 0.68
CA ILE A 43 -13.32 3.13 0.91
C ILE A 43 -11.85 3.16 0.50
N SER A 44 -11.35 4.30 0.02
CA SER A 44 -9.93 4.45 -0.28
C SER A 44 -9.09 4.38 1.00
N ILE A 45 -7.82 3.97 0.88
CA ILE A 45 -6.90 3.97 2.03
C ILE A 45 -6.67 5.38 2.55
N ASP A 46 -6.64 6.36 1.67
CA ASP A 46 -6.47 7.78 2.03
C ASP A 46 -7.62 8.29 2.89
N SER A 47 -8.87 7.98 2.49
CA SER A 47 -10.05 8.33 3.27
C SER A 47 -10.07 7.61 4.63
N ALA A 48 -9.68 6.33 4.66
CA ALA A 48 -9.61 5.59 5.90
C ALA A 48 -8.56 6.18 6.87
N ILE A 49 -7.37 6.54 6.38
CA ILE A 49 -6.31 7.18 7.17
C ILE A 49 -6.76 8.54 7.69
N SER A 50 -7.52 9.30 6.90
CA SER A 50 -8.01 10.62 7.32
C SER A 50 -8.95 10.56 8.52
N LEU A 51 -9.68 9.46 8.69
CA LEU A 51 -10.62 9.23 9.80
C LEU A 51 -9.95 8.79 11.10
N CYS A 52 -8.66 8.46 11.09
CA CYS A 52 -7.97 7.84 12.22
C CYS A 52 -6.97 8.81 12.87
N ASP A 53 -6.74 8.65 14.17
CA ASP A 53 -5.65 9.31 14.90
C ASP A 53 -4.36 8.49 14.80
N GLU A 54 -4.49 7.16 14.80
CA GLU A 54 -3.38 6.21 14.78
C GLU A 54 -3.63 5.13 13.72
N VAL A 55 -2.55 4.63 13.12
CA VAL A 55 -2.60 3.53 12.15
C VAL A 55 -1.75 2.36 12.65
N HIS A 56 -2.36 1.19 12.72
CA HIS A 56 -1.73 -0.06 13.13
C HIS A 56 -1.58 -1.01 11.95
N THR A 57 -0.38 -1.46 11.68
CA THR A 57 -0.12 -2.35 10.55
C THR A 57 1.01 -3.35 10.83
N ILE A 58 1.05 -4.45 10.08
CA ILE A 58 2.20 -5.37 10.13
C ILE A 58 3.30 -4.85 9.21
N THR A 59 3.06 -4.80 7.89
CA THR A 59 4.07 -4.41 6.89
C THR A 59 3.47 -3.65 5.71
N SER A 60 2.21 -3.20 5.82
CA SER A 60 1.53 -2.51 4.73
C SER A 60 2.15 -1.15 4.44
N THR A 61 2.21 -0.77 3.16
CA THR A 61 2.57 0.59 2.73
C THR A 61 1.60 1.66 3.25
N ALA A 62 0.39 1.28 3.66
CA ALA A 62 -0.55 2.18 4.31
C ALA A 62 0.03 2.88 5.56
N GLY A 63 0.97 2.24 6.27
CA GLY A 63 1.68 2.88 7.37
C GLY A 63 2.61 4.02 6.90
N PHE A 64 3.24 3.88 5.73
CA PHE A 64 4.02 4.98 5.13
C PHE A 64 3.10 6.12 4.66
N ASP A 65 1.97 5.79 4.03
CA ASP A 65 0.96 6.77 3.64
C ASP A 65 0.41 7.55 4.85
N ALA A 66 0.31 6.88 6.00
CA ALA A 66 -0.10 7.50 7.26
C ALA A 66 0.99 8.44 7.82
N LEU A 67 2.28 8.05 7.77
CA LEU A 67 3.39 8.93 8.15
C LEU A 67 3.42 10.21 7.32
N LEU A 68 3.20 10.12 6.00
CA LEU A 68 3.10 11.28 5.10
C LEU A 68 1.96 12.25 5.47
N ARG A 69 0.98 11.77 6.25
CA ARG A 69 -0.17 12.56 6.75
C ARG A 69 -0.06 12.90 8.23
N ASN A 70 1.15 12.82 8.79
CA ASN A 70 1.43 13.07 10.21
C ASN A 70 0.58 12.24 11.18
N LYS A 71 0.17 11.04 10.78
CA LYS A 71 -0.52 10.12 11.67
C LYS A 71 0.49 9.31 12.48
N LYS A 72 0.13 8.98 13.69
CA LYS A 72 0.92 8.08 14.55
C LYS A 72 0.81 6.65 14.01
N VAL A 73 1.95 5.98 13.83
CA VAL A 73 2.00 4.66 13.20
C VAL A 73 2.63 3.64 14.13
N PHE A 74 1.96 2.50 14.27
CA PHE A 74 2.42 1.33 15.00
C PHE A 74 2.70 0.19 14.04
N THR A 75 3.87 -0.44 14.13
CA THR A 75 4.24 -1.57 13.29
C THR A 75 4.42 -2.84 14.12
N TYR A 76 3.76 -3.91 13.70
CA TYR A 76 3.89 -5.26 14.28
C TYR A 76 4.83 -6.16 13.48
N GLY A 77 5.28 -5.71 12.33
CA GLY A 77 6.32 -6.27 11.49
C GLY A 77 7.48 -5.30 11.32
N MET A 78 8.28 -5.49 10.25
CA MET A 78 9.43 -4.64 9.97
C MET A 78 9.37 -4.10 8.54
N PRO A 79 8.40 -3.22 8.20
CA PRO A 79 8.35 -2.58 6.89
C PRO A 79 9.57 -1.66 6.67
N PHE A 80 9.72 -1.15 5.45
CA PHE A 80 10.88 -0.33 5.10
C PHE A 80 10.98 0.97 5.90
N TYR A 81 9.87 1.51 6.35
CA TYR A 81 9.76 2.75 7.11
C TYR A 81 9.86 2.57 8.64
N ALA A 82 9.84 1.32 9.15
CA ALA A 82 10.00 1.03 10.59
C ALA A 82 11.47 1.02 11.02
N GLY A 83 11.73 1.23 12.30
CA GLY A 83 13.07 1.17 12.91
C GLY A 83 13.95 2.39 12.65
N TRP A 84 13.37 3.50 12.19
CA TRP A 84 14.08 4.76 11.93
C TRP A 84 13.70 5.89 12.89
N GLY A 85 12.93 5.59 13.96
CA GLY A 85 12.43 6.56 14.92
C GLY A 85 11.16 7.32 14.51
N LEU A 86 10.55 6.96 13.37
CA LEU A 86 9.33 7.58 12.84
C LEU A 86 8.05 6.82 13.25
N THR A 87 8.20 5.58 13.71
CA THR A 87 7.10 4.67 14.05
C THR A 87 7.28 4.10 15.46
N ASN A 88 6.18 3.61 16.02
CA ASN A 88 6.18 2.84 17.25
C ASN A 88 6.30 1.36 16.89
N ASP A 89 7.50 0.79 17.02
CA ASP A 89 7.80 -0.54 16.49
C ASP A 89 7.78 -1.58 17.60
N PHE A 90 7.01 -2.66 17.41
CA PHE A 90 7.02 -3.83 18.31
C PHE A 90 8.19 -4.76 18.06
N ASN A 91 8.80 -4.69 16.88
CA ASN A 91 10.01 -5.44 16.53
C ASN A 91 11.20 -4.50 16.36
N LYS A 92 12.39 -5.00 16.63
CA LYS A 92 13.66 -4.25 16.47
C LYS A 92 14.44 -4.78 15.27
N CYS A 93 15.08 -3.88 14.54
CA CYS A 93 16.02 -4.20 13.48
C CYS A 93 17.42 -3.71 13.86
N THR A 94 18.33 -4.61 14.15
CA THR A 94 19.71 -4.28 14.58
C THR A 94 20.53 -3.53 13.55
N ARG A 95 20.14 -3.65 12.26
CA ARG A 95 20.81 -2.94 11.14
C ARG A 95 20.34 -1.49 10.97
N ARG A 96 19.21 -1.10 11.58
CA ARG A 96 18.64 0.25 11.48
C ARG A 96 18.96 1.02 12.75
N THR A 97 20.17 1.55 12.81
CA THR A 97 20.72 2.23 13.99
C THR A 97 20.57 3.74 13.94
N LYS A 98 20.22 4.30 12.79
CA LYS A 98 20.05 5.75 12.60
C LYS A 98 18.61 6.16 12.87
N VAL A 99 18.43 7.34 13.46
CA VAL A 99 17.17 8.05 13.50
C VAL A 99 17.08 8.93 12.25
N LEU A 100 15.98 8.84 11.52
CA LEU A 100 15.72 9.65 10.34
C LEU A 100 14.52 10.56 10.58
N ASP A 101 14.52 11.70 9.94
CA ASP A 101 13.31 12.47 9.74
C ASP A 101 12.52 11.92 8.51
N LEU A 102 11.26 12.33 8.38
CA LEU A 102 10.40 11.86 7.31
C LEU A 102 10.92 12.26 5.92
N TYR A 103 11.51 13.45 5.80
CA TYR A 103 12.07 13.93 4.54
C TYR A 103 13.25 13.07 4.09
N SER A 104 14.19 12.78 4.98
CA SER A 104 15.33 11.89 4.71
C SER A 104 14.89 10.49 4.30
N LEU A 105 13.84 9.95 4.95
CA LEU A 105 13.26 8.67 4.57
C LEU A 105 12.66 8.74 3.15
N CYS A 106 11.90 9.79 2.81
CA CYS A 106 11.33 9.99 1.49
C CYS A 106 12.40 10.10 0.39
N VAL A 107 13.46 10.86 0.64
CA VAL A 107 14.61 10.96 -0.28
C VAL A 107 15.22 9.59 -0.54
N GLY A 108 15.44 8.82 0.54
CA GLY A 108 15.96 7.46 0.45
C GLY A 108 15.06 6.56 -0.42
N VAL A 109 13.75 6.56 -0.12
CA VAL A 109 12.78 5.67 -0.74
C VAL A 109 12.45 6.03 -2.18
N PHE A 110 12.37 7.32 -2.51
CA PHE A 110 11.92 7.77 -3.83
C PHE A 110 13.06 8.20 -4.75
N LEU A 111 14.22 8.60 -4.24
CA LEU A 111 15.29 9.15 -5.10
C LEU A 111 16.54 8.29 -5.09
N LEU A 112 16.96 7.75 -3.95
CA LEU A 112 18.25 7.06 -3.84
C LEU A 112 18.15 5.54 -4.09
N TYR A 113 17.10 4.90 -3.60
CA TYR A 113 16.95 3.45 -3.69
C TYR A 113 16.43 2.97 -5.06
N PRO A 114 15.36 3.55 -5.65
CA PRO A 114 14.78 3.03 -6.87
C PRO A 114 15.58 3.43 -8.12
N LYS A 115 15.51 2.59 -9.15
CA LYS A 115 15.92 2.92 -10.50
C LYS A 115 14.66 3.08 -11.34
N TYR A 116 14.50 4.25 -11.92
CA TYR A 116 13.35 4.56 -12.75
C TYR A 116 13.61 4.18 -14.20
N VAL A 117 12.60 3.62 -14.84
CA VAL A 117 12.63 3.24 -16.26
C VAL A 117 11.45 3.90 -16.96
N SER A 118 11.74 4.71 -17.97
CA SER A 118 10.70 5.36 -18.77
C SER A 118 9.75 4.31 -19.39
N PRO A 119 8.45 4.42 -19.18
CA PRO A 119 7.46 3.56 -19.86
C PRO A 119 7.47 3.73 -21.38
N LYS A 120 7.90 4.89 -21.90
CA LYS A 120 7.97 5.19 -23.33
C LYS A 120 9.25 4.63 -23.97
N THR A 121 10.42 5.03 -23.44
CA THR A 121 11.71 4.72 -24.06
C THR A 121 12.33 3.39 -23.62
N LYS A 122 11.84 2.81 -22.50
CA LYS A 122 12.37 1.59 -21.84
C LYS A 122 13.83 1.75 -21.37
N LYS A 123 14.30 2.98 -21.20
CA LYS A 123 15.63 3.32 -20.69
C LYS A 123 15.54 3.88 -19.28
N LEU A 124 16.67 3.86 -18.58
CA LEU A 124 16.78 4.53 -17.29
C LEU A 124 16.52 6.03 -17.45
N CYS A 125 15.79 6.59 -16.50
CA CYS A 125 15.42 7.99 -16.49
C CYS A 125 15.37 8.52 -15.04
N SER A 126 15.10 9.81 -14.87
CA SER A 126 14.92 10.41 -13.56
C SER A 126 13.53 10.10 -12.96
N ALA A 127 13.39 10.31 -11.65
CA ALA A 127 12.09 10.22 -10.97
C ALA A 127 11.07 11.21 -11.58
N ASN A 128 11.50 12.44 -11.88
CA ASN A 128 10.63 13.47 -12.46
C ASN A 128 10.14 13.08 -13.85
N GLU A 129 11.03 12.62 -14.74
CA GLU A 129 10.62 12.14 -16.06
C GLU A 129 9.62 11.00 -15.99
N THR A 130 9.83 10.06 -15.04
CA THR A 130 8.87 8.96 -14.82
C THR A 130 7.53 9.50 -14.36
N LEU A 131 7.52 10.45 -13.44
CA LEU A 131 6.28 11.06 -12.91
C LEU A 131 5.52 11.78 -14.03
N ASP A 132 6.19 12.58 -14.85
CA ASP A 132 5.57 13.30 -15.96
C ASP A 132 4.96 12.33 -16.98
N GLU A 133 5.67 11.26 -17.32
CA GLU A 133 5.14 10.22 -18.22
C GLU A 133 3.94 9.47 -17.62
N LEU A 134 3.96 9.19 -16.32
CA LEU A 134 2.84 8.57 -15.63
C LEU A 134 1.61 9.49 -15.59
N LEU A 135 1.80 10.78 -15.32
CA LEU A 135 0.72 11.76 -15.35
C LEU A 135 0.11 11.88 -16.76
N GLU A 136 0.93 11.86 -17.79
CA GLU A 136 0.45 11.85 -19.19
C GLU A 136 -0.39 10.58 -19.49
N LEU A 137 0.09 9.42 -19.07
CA LEU A 137 -0.64 8.16 -19.24
C LEU A 137 -1.96 8.16 -18.46
N GLN A 138 -1.96 8.71 -17.23
CA GLN A 138 -3.15 8.87 -16.41
C GLN A 138 -4.16 9.79 -17.09
N ASN A 139 -3.74 10.96 -17.56
CA ASN A 139 -4.59 11.91 -18.28
C ASN A 139 -5.19 11.26 -19.54
N ARG A 140 -4.38 10.51 -20.28
CA ARG A 140 -4.85 9.78 -21.46
C ARG A 140 -5.89 8.72 -21.11
N TYR A 141 -5.69 8.00 -19.99
CA TYR A 141 -6.64 7.00 -19.52
C TYR A 141 -8.00 7.60 -19.14
N PHE A 142 -8.01 8.75 -18.47
CA PHE A 142 -9.26 9.39 -18.05
C PHE A 142 -9.96 10.11 -19.19
N ASN A 143 -9.22 10.76 -20.09
CA ASN A 143 -9.80 11.63 -21.12
C ASN A 143 -10.13 10.89 -22.44
N HIS A 144 -9.56 9.70 -22.70
CA HIS A 144 -9.80 8.95 -23.94
C HIS A 144 -10.49 7.60 -23.68
N LYS A 145 -11.79 7.54 -23.95
CA LYS A 145 -12.61 6.33 -23.74
C LYS A 145 -12.06 5.09 -24.46
N SER A 146 -11.62 5.23 -25.71
CA SER A 146 -11.05 4.12 -26.48
C SER A 146 -9.79 3.57 -25.85
N TYR A 147 -8.87 4.45 -25.43
CA TYR A 147 -7.63 4.06 -24.75
C TYR A 147 -7.93 3.32 -23.43
N ARG A 148 -8.88 3.84 -22.64
CA ARG A 148 -9.32 3.20 -21.40
C ARG A 148 -9.87 1.78 -21.63
N ILE A 149 -10.69 1.59 -22.68
CA ILE A 149 -11.24 0.27 -23.02
C ILE A 149 -10.13 -0.71 -23.39
N ILE A 150 -9.17 -0.29 -24.20
CA ILE A 150 -8.02 -1.12 -24.61
C ILE A 150 -7.18 -1.54 -23.40
N ILE A 151 -6.87 -0.59 -22.50
CA ILE A 151 -6.07 -0.88 -21.30
C ILE A 151 -6.82 -1.84 -20.38
N ASN A 152 -8.11 -1.63 -20.16
CA ASN A 152 -8.93 -2.49 -19.31
C ASN A 152 -9.03 -3.91 -19.88
N LEU A 153 -9.23 -4.06 -21.19
CA LEU A 153 -9.28 -5.34 -21.88
C LEU A 153 -7.94 -6.08 -21.77
N LYS A 154 -6.83 -5.39 -22.04
CA LYS A 154 -5.48 -5.92 -21.86
C LYS A 154 -5.25 -6.42 -20.45
N THR A 155 -5.61 -5.63 -19.45
CA THR A 155 -5.46 -5.98 -18.03
C THR A 155 -6.31 -7.20 -17.66
N TYR A 156 -7.54 -7.28 -18.17
CA TYR A 156 -8.43 -8.43 -17.96
C TYR A 156 -7.83 -9.72 -18.55
N ILE A 157 -7.33 -9.67 -19.79
CA ILE A 157 -6.71 -10.81 -20.46
C ILE A 157 -5.48 -11.28 -19.69
N LEU A 158 -4.58 -10.36 -19.32
CA LEU A 158 -3.37 -10.70 -18.56
C LEU A 158 -3.68 -11.33 -17.19
N ARG A 159 -4.71 -10.85 -16.50
CA ARG A 159 -5.17 -11.47 -15.23
C ARG A 159 -5.67 -12.90 -15.44
N LYS A 160 -6.42 -13.16 -16.52
CA LYS A 160 -6.87 -14.52 -16.84
C LYS A 160 -5.70 -15.45 -17.15
N ILE A 161 -4.76 -15.01 -18.00
CA ILE A 161 -3.56 -15.78 -18.32
C ILE A 161 -2.76 -16.11 -17.06
N ARG A 162 -2.52 -15.12 -16.20
CA ARG A 162 -1.82 -15.35 -14.94
C ARG A 162 -2.50 -16.40 -14.05
N ARG A 163 -3.83 -16.33 -13.89
CA ARG A 163 -4.59 -17.34 -13.13
C ARG A 163 -4.47 -18.73 -13.72
N CYS A 164 -4.50 -18.87 -15.06
CA CYS A 164 -4.30 -20.15 -15.72
C CYS A 164 -2.89 -20.71 -15.44
N ILE A 165 -1.87 -19.86 -15.52
CA ILE A 165 -0.48 -20.26 -15.24
C ILE A 165 -0.35 -20.70 -13.77
N GLU A 166 -0.86 -19.92 -12.82
CA GLU A 166 -0.84 -20.24 -11.39
C GLU A 166 -1.56 -21.57 -11.10
N PHE A 167 -2.67 -21.83 -11.78
CA PHE A 167 -3.42 -23.12 -11.65
C PHE A 167 -2.60 -24.31 -12.20
N VAL A 168 -1.88 -24.13 -13.30
CA VAL A 168 -1.04 -25.18 -13.89
C VAL A 168 0.20 -25.48 -13.03
N LEU A 169 0.81 -24.43 -12.42
CA LEU A 169 2.00 -24.57 -11.59
C LEU A 169 1.72 -25.11 -10.17
N GLN A 170 0.45 -25.13 -9.74
CA GLN A 170 0.04 -25.69 -8.45
C GLN A 170 -0.34 -27.19 -8.52
N LYS A 171 -0.27 -27.80 -9.70
CA LYS A 171 -0.38 -29.25 -9.91
C LYS A 171 0.99 -29.89 -10.04
#